data_0840360b0765e6b8150d186076ff668d
#
_entry.id   0840360b0765e6b8150d186076ff668d
#
_cell.length_a   1.000
_cell.length_b   1.000
_cell.length_c   1.000
_cell.angle_alpha   90.00
_cell.angle_beta   90.00
_cell.angle_gamma   90.00
#
_symmetry.space_group_name_H-M   'P 1'
#
loop_
_entity.id
_entity.type
_entity.pdbx_description
1 polymer ?
#
loop_
_entity_poly.entity_id
_entity_poly.type
_entity_poly.pdbx_seq_one_letter_code
_entity_poly.pdbx_strand_id
1 'polypeptide(L)'
;MKKYIKYAWPDEVIHALGDMGMIAPGNVQKQSYRLIEKSQSFILNVDSGKDRLLSIVPPLLASMIHEEKTQIILLGHKEELLSSSFDMKEYNKYTQYRFITSYPGTNTFEECQTIHNGIDILFTTPTKLLEYIRRKVIDTNFVSYLIYQESNQFSNEEIREIKEIKKHMPLDCASILYGLNHHDDLKDNIDLTLHEYQSIPDCTHFITEDTYFNEENKQVIFVQSYEDVLCYQEKFNTELVIHQFMNRSSMYRIMHEL
;
A
#
# COMPACT_ATOMS: atom_id res chain seq x y z
N MET A 1 -0.88 9.08 -19.43
CA MET A 1 -0.10 10.24 -18.97
C MET A 1 -0.97 11.50 -18.74
N LYS A 2 -1.78 11.98 -19.71
CA LYS A 2 -2.60 13.22 -19.53
C LYS A 2 -3.47 13.27 -18.26
N LYS A 3 -3.83 12.12 -17.65
CA LYS A 3 -4.68 12.08 -16.47
C LYS A 3 -3.94 12.32 -15.13
N TYR A 4 -2.60 12.22 -15.12
CA TYR A 4 -1.77 12.54 -13.94
C TYR A 4 -1.29 14.00 -13.93
N ILE A 5 -1.22 14.68 -15.08
CA ILE A 5 -0.78 16.07 -15.20
C ILE A 5 -1.56 17.03 -14.25
N LYS A 6 -2.82 16.73 -13.98
CA LYS A 6 -3.65 17.54 -13.07
C LYS A 6 -3.18 17.57 -11.60
N TYR A 7 -2.31 16.65 -11.19
CA TYR A 7 -1.76 16.60 -9.83
C TYR A 7 -0.51 17.47 -9.67
N ALA A 8 0.00 18.07 -10.75
CA ALA A 8 1.21 18.88 -10.76
C ALA A 8 2.45 18.14 -10.18
N TRP A 9 2.49 16.81 -10.34
CA TRP A 9 3.63 16.00 -9.89
C TRP A 9 4.85 16.20 -10.79
N PRO A 10 6.06 15.95 -10.25
CA PRO A 10 7.27 15.93 -11.06
C PRO A 10 7.16 14.99 -12.26
N ASP A 11 7.74 15.39 -13.40
CA ASP A 11 7.70 14.60 -14.64
C ASP A 11 8.33 13.22 -14.44
N GLU A 12 9.31 13.10 -13.56
CA GLU A 12 9.98 11.87 -13.18
C GLU A 12 9.01 10.84 -12.61
N VAL A 13 8.11 11.26 -11.74
CA VAL A 13 7.07 10.39 -11.15
C VAL A 13 6.07 9.97 -12.23
N ILE A 14 5.65 10.91 -13.08
CA ILE A 14 4.71 10.64 -14.18
C ILE A 14 5.30 9.68 -15.22
N HIS A 15 6.60 9.82 -15.53
CA HIS A 15 7.30 8.93 -16.44
C HIS A 15 7.40 7.51 -15.89
N ALA A 16 7.76 7.36 -14.60
CA ALA A 16 7.81 6.04 -13.95
C ALA A 16 6.45 5.32 -14.03
N LEU A 17 5.35 6.02 -13.73
CA LEU A 17 4.00 5.49 -13.88
C LEU A 17 3.67 5.09 -15.33
N GLY A 18 4.14 5.86 -16.30
CA GLY A 18 3.98 5.56 -17.73
C GLY A 18 4.66 4.25 -18.14
N ASP A 19 5.90 4.03 -17.68
CA ASP A 19 6.66 2.79 -17.94
C ASP A 19 5.99 1.56 -17.30
N MET A 20 5.35 1.75 -16.14
CA MET A 20 4.57 0.70 -15.46
C MET A 20 3.20 0.44 -16.12
N GLY A 21 2.86 1.16 -17.19
CA GLY A 21 1.57 1.05 -17.88
C GLY A 21 0.39 1.68 -17.12
N MET A 22 0.67 2.52 -16.12
CA MET A 22 -0.36 3.19 -15.34
C MET A 22 -0.88 4.42 -16.07
N ILE A 23 -2.05 4.30 -16.70
CA ILE A 23 -2.63 5.36 -17.56
C ILE A 23 -3.39 6.40 -16.74
N ALA A 24 -4.03 5.99 -15.65
CA ALA A 24 -4.87 6.84 -14.80
C ALA A 24 -5.03 6.26 -13.40
N PRO A 25 -5.16 7.12 -12.37
CA PRO A 25 -5.43 6.67 -11.01
C PRO A 25 -6.86 6.16 -10.86
N GLY A 26 -7.03 5.08 -10.10
CA GLY A 26 -8.31 4.57 -9.63
C GLY A 26 -8.98 5.52 -8.62
N ASN A 27 -10.18 5.16 -8.15
CA ASN A 27 -10.91 6.03 -7.22
C ASN A 27 -10.24 6.13 -5.85
N VAL A 28 -9.77 5.01 -5.30
CA VAL A 28 -9.06 4.97 -4.01
C VAL A 28 -7.74 5.74 -4.11
N GLN A 29 -6.99 5.53 -5.19
CA GLN A 29 -5.76 6.27 -5.45
C GLN A 29 -6.00 7.79 -5.49
N LYS A 30 -7.08 8.25 -6.14
CA LYS A 30 -7.42 9.69 -6.14
C LYS A 30 -7.72 10.24 -4.74
N GLN A 31 -8.29 9.42 -3.87
CA GLN A 31 -8.60 9.82 -2.49
C GLN A 31 -7.32 9.82 -1.64
N SER A 32 -6.52 8.75 -1.67
CA SER A 32 -5.24 8.68 -0.95
C SER A 32 -4.29 9.80 -1.38
N TYR A 33 -4.22 10.12 -2.68
CA TYR A 33 -3.41 11.22 -3.18
C TYR A 33 -3.78 12.57 -2.53
N ARG A 34 -5.08 12.86 -2.42
CA ARG A 34 -5.55 14.10 -1.76
C ARG A 34 -5.24 14.14 -0.27
N LEU A 35 -5.26 12.98 0.40
CA LEU A 35 -4.93 12.90 1.82
C LEU A 35 -3.44 13.10 2.05
N ILE A 36 -2.60 12.52 1.19
CA ILE A 36 -1.14 12.70 1.24
C ILE A 36 -0.77 14.16 0.94
N GLU A 37 -1.33 14.78 -0.11
CA GLU A 37 -1.13 16.20 -0.40
C GLU A 37 -1.46 17.13 0.78
N LYS A 38 -2.38 16.71 1.67
CA LYS A 38 -2.78 17.45 2.87
C LYS A 38 -2.04 16.99 4.13
N SER A 39 -1.07 16.10 4.01
CA SER A 39 -0.37 15.49 5.15
C SER A 39 -1.33 14.89 6.20
N GLN A 40 -2.42 14.26 5.75
CA GLN A 40 -3.42 13.67 6.63
C GLN A 40 -3.11 12.19 6.90
N SER A 41 -3.35 11.77 8.14
CA SER A 41 -3.31 10.35 8.52
C SER A 41 -4.56 9.62 8.02
N PHE A 42 -4.38 8.40 7.54
CA PHE A 42 -5.51 7.57 7.09
C PHE A 42 -5.18 6.08 7.14
N ILE A 43 -6.24 5.26 7.09
CA ILE A 43 -6.18 3.82 6.94
C ILE A 43 -6.53 3.49 5.50
N LEU A 44 -5.73 2.66 4.85
CA LEU A 44 -5.94 2.19 3.50
C LEU A 44 -6.07 0.67 3.49
N ASN A 45 -7.30 0.18 3.38
CA ASN A 45 -7.58 -1.24 3.23
C ASN A 45 -7.39 -1.65 1.78
N VAL A 46 -6.30 -2.31 1.50
CA VAL A 46 -5.92 -2.81 0.17
C VAL A 46 -5.58 -4.29 0.22
N ASP A 47 -6.00 -5.03 -0.78
CA ASP A 47 -5.64 -6.45 -0.90
C ASP A 47 -4.17 -6.64 -1.31
N SER A 48 -3.67 -7.86 -1.07
CA SER A 48 -2.27 -8.25 -1.32
C SER A 48 -1.95 -8.36 -2.81
N GLY A 49 -1.64 -7.25 -3.46
CA GLY A 49 -1.26 -7.25 -4.87
C GLY A 49 -0.19 -6.22 -5.22
N LYS A 50 0.32 -6.25 -6.44
CA LYS A 50 1.32 -5.30 -6.96
C LYS A 50 0.87 -3.84 -6.92
N ASP A 51 -0.44 -3.60 -6.81
CA ASP A 51 -1.02 -2.26 -6.84
C ASP A 51 -1.06 -1.58 -5.45
N ARG A 52 -0.61 -2.26 -4.38
CA ARG A 52 -0.61 -1.73 -3.01
C ARG A 52 0.11 -0.40 -2.88
N LEU A 53 1.35 -0.36 -3.35
CA LEU A 53 2.18 0.85 -3.28
C LEU A 53 1.69 1.94 -4.24
N LEU A 54 1.00 1.59 -5.32
CA LEU A 54 0.49 2.55 -6.29
C LEU A 54 -0.44 3.59 -5.67
N SER A 55 -1.16 3.21 -4.62
CA SER A 55 -2.09 4.12 -3.93
C SER A 55 -1.41 5.16 -3.05
N ILE A 56 -0.15 4.95 -2.66
CA ILE A 56 0.56 5.84 -1.74
C ILE A 56 1.89 6.36 -2.28
N VAL A 57 2.67 5.56 -3.00
CA VAL A 57 4.04 5.91 -3.41
C VAL A 57 4.12 7.11 -4.35
N PRO A 58 3.33 7.19 -5.44
CA PRO A 58 3.46 8.32 -6.37
C PRO A 58 3.28 9.68 -5.71
N PRO A 59 2.23 9.94 -4.90
CA PRO A 59 2.08 11.23 -4.23
C PRO A 59 3.13 11.45 -3.14
N LEU A 60 3.60 10.39 -2.46
CA LEU A 60 4.68 10.50 -1.48
C LEU A 60 5.96 10.98 -2.16
N LEU A 61 6.39 10.33 -3.26
CA LEU A 61 7.55 10.77 -4.02
C LEU A 61 7.39 12.20 -4.57
N ALA A 62 6.18 12.56 -4.98
CA ALA A 62 5.88 13.91 -5.46
C ALA A 62 5.91 14.98 -4.36
N SER A 63 5.70 14.60 -3.09
CA SER A 63 5.72 15.52 -1.95
C SER A 63 7.10 15.67 -1.30
N MET A 64 8.05 14.81 -1.66
CA MET A 64 9.40 14.82 -1.09
C MET A 64 10.24 15.97 -1.64
N ILE A 65 11.16 16.44 -0.81
CA ILE A 65 12.19 17.42 -1.18
C ILE A 65 13.58 16.79 -1.12
N HIS A 66 14.48 17.24 -1.98
CA HIS A 66 15.86 16.73 -2.02
C HIS A 66 16.72 17.40 -0.96
N GLU A 67 16.63 16.97 0.31
CA GLU A 67 17.39 17.52 1.44
C GLU A 67 18.36 16.54 2.10
N GLU A 68 18.52 15.34 1.52
CA GLU A 68 19.36 14.27 2.09
C GLU A 68 18.95 13.91 3.55
N LYS A 69 17.67 14.00 3.84
CA LYS A 69 17.06 13.71 5.15
C LYS A 69 15.94 12.69 4.98
N THR A 70 15.82 11.80 5.95
CA THR A 70 14.76 10.80 5.94
C THR A 70 13.40 11.45 6.12
N GLN A 71 12.56 11.37 5.10
CA GLN A 71 11.22 11.97 5.08
C GLN A 71 10.12 10.93 5.20
N ILE A 72 10.38 9.69 4.76
CA ILE A 72 9.41 8.60 4.78
C ILE A 72 10.02 7.40 5.49
N ILE A 73 9.30 6.86 6.45
CA ILE A 73 9.64 5.59 7.11
C ILE A 73 8.49 4.62 6.91
N LEU A 74 8.80 3.44 6.36
CA LEU A 74 7.85 2.35 6.20
C LEU A 74 8.23 1.21 7.16
N LEU A 75 7.31 0.90 8.08
CA LEU A 75 7.42 -0.18 9.05
C LEU A 75 6.68 -1.42 8.57
N GLY A 76 7.32 -2.57 8.68
CA GLY A 76 6.75 -3.86 8.30
C GLY A 76 7.64 -5.02 8.74
N HIS A 77 7.24 -6.23 8.39
CA HIS A 77 8.07 -7.41 8.54
C HIS A 77 9.03 -7.56 7.34
N LYS A 78 10.05 -8.37 7.52
CA LYS A 78 11.14 -8.53 6.55
C LYS A 78 10.65 -8.81 5.13
N GLU A 79 9.73 -9.76 4.98
CA GLU A 79 9.23 -10.23 3.69
C GLU A 79 8.49 -9.10 2.96
N GLU A 80 7.63 -8.39 3.66
CA GLU A 80 6.86 -7.26 3.12
C GLU A 80 7.78 -6.07 2.80
N LEU A 81 8.77 -5.79 3.66
CA LEU A 81 9.74 -4.73 3.42
C LEU A 81 10.58 -4.98 2.17
N LEU A 82 11.03 -6.24 1.97
CA LEU A 82 11.79 -6.62 0.78
C LEU A 82 10.95 -6.50 -0.49
N SER A 83 9.70 -6.97 -0.45
CA SER A 83 8.78 -6.83 -1.58
C SER A 83 8.53 -5.35 -1.90
N SER A 84 8.19 -4.56 -0.90
CA SER A 84 7.90 -3.12 -1.07
C SER A 84 9.12 -2.34 -1.56
N SER A 85 10.32 -2.67 -1.08
CA SER A 85 11.55 -2.01 -1.53
C SER A 85 11.95 -2.41 -2.95
N PHE A 86 11.61 -3.64 -3.37
CA PHE A 86 11.79 -4.07 -4.75
C PHE A 86 10.87 -3.30 -5.68
N ASP A 87 9.60 -3.19 -5.33
CA ASP A 87 8.62 -2.44 -6.13
C ASP A 87 8.96 -0.93 -6.16
N MET A 88 9.49 -0.38 -5.06
CA MET A 88 9.91 1.02 -4.99
C MET A 88 10.93 1.40 -6.07
N LYS A 89 11.77 0.46 -6.53
CA LYS A 89 12.76 0.73 -7.59
C LYS A 89 12.11 1.19 -8.89
N GLU A 90 10.95 0.62 -9.22
CA GLU A 90 10.22 1.00 -10.43
C GLU A 90 9.65 2.41 -10.31
N TYR A 91 9.07 2.77 -9.16
CA TYR A 91 8.55 4.12 -8.92
C TYR A 91 9.66 5.16 -8.86
N ASN A 92 10.83 4.78 -8.30
CA ASN A 92 11.97 5.66 -8.10
C ASN A 92 12.93 5.75 -9.30
N LYS A 93 12.58 5.11 -10.42
CA LYS A 93 13.45 4.97 -11.59
C LYS A 93 14.04 6.30 -12.11
N TYR A 94 13.28 7.37 -12.00
CA TYR A 94 13.67 8.68 -12.50
C TYR A 94 13.90 9.72 -11.40
N THR A 95 13.30 9.56 -10.23
CA THR A 95 13.39 10.54 -9.11
C THR A 95 14.70 10.45 -8.34
N GLN A 96 15.38 9.29 -8.36
CA GLN A 96 16.69 9.05 -7.73
C GLN A 96 16.74 9.29 -6.22
N TYR A 97 15.61 9.17 -5.51
CA TYR A 97 15.64 9.20 -4.05
C TYR A 97 16.39 8.00 -3.50
N ARG A 98 17.15 8.23 -2.42
CA ARG A 98 17.95 7.19 -1.77
C ARG A 98 17.11 6.46 -0.73
N PHE A 99 17.07 5.14 -0.83
CA PHE A 99 16.37 4.33 0.15
C PHE A 99 17.17 3.10 0.54
N ILE A 100 16.98 2.63 1.76
CA ILE A 100 17.53 1.39 2.25
C ILE A 100 16.44 0.53 2.91
N THR A 101 16.71 -0.77 2.97
CA THR A 101 15.89 -1.75 3.70
C THR A 101 16.72 -2.35 4.82
N SER A 102 16.24 -2.24 6.05
CA SER A 102 16.92 -2.69 7.25
C SER A 102 15.99 -3.56 8.11
N TYR A 103 16.49 -4.72 8.48
CA TYR A 103 15.79 -5.69 9.33
C TYR A 103 16.77 -6.48 10.19
N PRO A 104 16.35 -7.22 11.22
CA PRO A 104 17.25 -8.03 12.04
C PRO A 104 18.07 -9.01 11.20
N GLY A 105 19.42 -8.96 11.36
CA GLY A 105 20.37 -9.77 10.61
C GLY A 105 21.08 -9.05 9.47
N THR A 106 20.71 -7.82 9.13
CA THR A 106 21.47 -6.96 8.21
C THR A 106 22.69 -6.32 8.90
N ASN A 107 23.66 -5.85 8.10
CA ASN A 107 24.89 -5.24 8.63
C ASN A 107 24.62 -3.85 9.23
N THR A 108 24.39 -3.80 10.52
CA THR A 108 24.05 -2.55 11.24
C THR A 108 25.11 -1.44 11.06
N PHE A 109 26.39 -1.78 10.91
CA PHE A 109 27.43 -0.78 10.71
C PHE A 109 27.32 -0.06 9.37
N GLU A 110 27.15 -0.84 8.29
CA GLU A 110 26.95 -0.28 6.93
C GLU A 110 25.65 0.51 6.83
N GLU A 111 24.58 0.02 7.46
CA GLU A 111 23.30 0.73 7.54
C GLU A 111 23.44 2.09 8.22
N CYS A 112 24.10 2.13 9.40
CA CYS A 112 24.35 3.36 10.12
C CYS A 112 25.16 4.37 9.29
N GLN A 113 26.17 3.90 8.56
CA GLN A 113 26.94 4.75 7.66
C GLN A 113 26.06 5.29 6.52
N THR A 114 25.23 4.43 5.91
CA THR A 114 24.35 4.83 4.81
C THR A 114 23.31 5.85 5.27
N ILE A 115 22.68 5.64 6.43
CA ILE A 115 21.72 6.58 7.02
C ILE A 115 22.41 7.91 7.33
N HIS A 116 23.61 7.87 7.90
CA HIS A 116 24.38 9.07 8.22
C HIS A 116 24.77 9.88 6.98
N ASN A 117 25.09 9.22 5.88
CA ASN A 117 25.38 9.84 4.59
C ASN A 117 24.12 10.43 3.91
N GLY A 118 22.96 10.22 4.51
CA GLY A 118 21.67 10.73 4.09
C GLY A 118 20.91 9.76 3.20
N ILE A 119 19.72 9.43 3.64
CA ILE A 119 18.71 8.68 2.90
C ILE A 119 17.39 9.44 2.93
N ASP A 120 16.55 9.21 1.95
CA ASP A 120 15.25 9.89 1.82
C ASP A 120 14.11 8.99 2.34
N ILE A 121 14.22 7.67 2.13
CA ILE A 121 13.21 6.68 2.51
C ILE A 121 13.87 5.51 3.26
N LEU A 122 13.27 5.14 4.39
CA LEU A 122 13.71 4.00 5.20
C LEU A 122 12.62 2.92 5.26
N PHE A 123 12.93 1.72 4.77
CA PHE A 123 12.15 0.52 5.00
C PHE A 123 12.76 -0.24 6.18
N THR A 124 12.00 -0.42 7.27
CA THR A 124 12.61 -1.02 8.47
C THR A 124 11.59 -1.70 9.39
N THR A 125 12.07 -2.57 10.26
CA THR A 125 11.24 -3.12 11.34
C THR A 125 11.16 -2.15 12.51
N PRO A 126 10.10 -2.22 13.37
CA PRO A 126 9.98 -1.37 14.55
C PRO A 126 11.23 -1.41 15.45
N THR A 127 11.72 -2.61 15.73
CA THR A 127 12.90 -2.84 16.59
C THR A 127 14.15 -2.14 16.05
N LYS A 128 14.41 -2.25 14.75
CA LYS A 128 15.56 -1.58 14.11
C LYS A 128 15.43 -0.06 14.12
N LEU A 129 14.24 0.47 13.84
CA LEU A 129 14.01 1.92 13.89
C LEU A 129 14.25 2.46 15.30
N LEU A 130 13.73 1.78 16.32
CA LEU A 130 13.93 2.19 17.70
C LEU A 130 15.42 2.15 18.09
N GLU A 131 16.19 1.17 17.59
CA GLU A 131 17.63 1.11 17.74
C GLU A 131 18.32 2.34 17.13
N TYR A 132 17.97 2.73 15.90
CA TYR A 132 18.54 3.90 15.23
C TYR A 132 18.22 5.21 15.94
N ILE A 133 16.99 5.35 16.44
CA ILE A 133 16.59 6.52 17.25
C ILE A 133 17.42 6.61 18.53
N ARG A 134 17.52 5.51 19.30
CA ARG A 134 18.27 5.45 20.55
C ARG A 134 19.76 5.74 20.36
N ARG A 135 20.32 5.27 19.25
CA ARG A 135 21.73 5.52 18.88
C ARG A 135 21.94 6.88 18.20
N LYS A 136 20.88 7.65 17.97
CA LYS A 136 20.92 8.95 17.26
C LYS A 136 21.53 8.85 15.86
N VAL A 137 21.30 7.73 15.18
CA VAL A 137 21.76 7.49 13.80
C VAL A 137 20.84 8.20 12.81
N ILE A 138 19.54 8.23 13.11
CA ILE A 138 18.51 8.88 12.28
C ILE A 138 18.01 10.17 12.93
N ASP A 139 17.88 11.21 12.14
CA ASP A 139 17.22 12.45 12.53
C ASP A 139 15.75 12.38 12.13
N THR A 140 14.87 12.24 13.12
CA THR A 140 13.43 12.09 12.91
C THR A 140 12.68 13.39 12.65
N ASN A 141 13.33 14.56 12.82
CA ASN A 141 12.68 15.87 12.69
C ASN A 141 12.16 16.16 11.27
N PHE A 142 12.64 15.44 10.26
CA PHE A 142 12.25 15.61 8.87
C PHE A 142 11.24 14.56 8.39
N VAL A 143 10.84 13.62 9.27
CA VAL A 143 9.92 12.55 8.91
C VAL A 143 8.51 13.10 8.76
N SER A 144 8.03 13.15 7.53
CA SER A 144 6.68 13.62 7.19
C SER A 144 5.65 12.49 7.23
N TYR A 145 6.08 11.25 6.96
CA TYR A 145 5.18 10.09 6.90
C TYR A 145 5.77 8.88 7.62
N LEU A 146 4.98 8.31 8.51
CA LEU A 146 5.23 7.02 9.14
C LEU A 146 4.17 6.03 8.65
N ILE A 147 4.61 5.02 7.88
CA ILE A 147 3.73 4.08 7.19
C ILE A 147 3.83 2.72 7.86
N TYR A 148 2.69 2.09 8.12
CA TYR A 148 2.59 0.78 8.76
C TYR A 148 2.02 -0.22 7.77
N GLN A 149 2.83 -1.18 7.35
CA GLN A 149 2.42 -2.23 6.43
C GLN A 149 1.95 -3.45 7.20
N GLU A 150 0.75 -3.97 6.88
CA GLU A 150 0.15 -5.17 7.50
C GLU A 150 0.27 -5.17 9.02
N SER A 151 -0.17 -4.09 9.63
CA SER A 151 0.06 -3.82 11.05
C SER A 151 -0.57 -4.83 12.02
N ASN A 152 -1.52 -5.65 11.55
CA ASN A 152 -2.08 -6.76 12.31
C ASN A 152 -1.06 -7.87 12.61
N GLN A 153 0.03 -7.93 11.85
CA GLN A 153 1.09 -8.91 12.05
C GLN A 153 2.05 -8.52 13.18
N PHE A 154 2.08 -7.25 13.58
CA PHE A 154 2.97 -6.79 14.65
C PHE A 154 2.61 -7.45 15.98
N SER A 155 3.62 -7.97 16.66
CA SER A 155 3.51 -8.48 18.02
C SER A 155 3.21 -7.36 19.02
N ASN A 156 2.73 -7.71 20.20
CA ASN A 156 2.50 -6.74 21.28
C ASN A 156 3.77 -5.99 21.70
N GLU A 157 4.95 -6.59 21.52
CA GLU A 157 6.23 -5.94 21.78
C GLU A 157 6.53 -4.87 20.71
N GLU A 158 6.40 -5.22 19.45
CA GLU A 158 6.58 -4.27 18.34
C GLU A 158 5.57 -3.11 18.41
N ILE A 159 4.33 -3.36 18.85
CA ILE A 159 3.35 -2.29 19.09
C ILE A 159 3.83 -1.32 20.19
N ARG A 160 4.45 -1.84 21.26
CA ARG A 160 5.05 -0.98 22.32
C ARG A 160 6.22 -0.17 21.77
N GLU A 161 7.07 -0.79 20.95
CA GLU A 161 8.16 -0.11 20.27
C GLU A 161 7.65 0.99 19.34
N ILE A 162 6.60 0.74 18.57
CA ILE A 162 5.96 1.74 17.70
C ILE A 162 5.40 2.90 18.51
N LYS A 163 4.75 2.64 19.65
CA LYS A 163 4.27 3.70 20.55
C LYS A 163 5.42 4.55 21.10
N GLU A 164 6.59 3.95 21.35
CA GLU A 164 7.79 4.70 21.73
C GLU A 164 8.35 5.50 20.56
N ILE A 165 8.44 4.91 19.38
CA ILE A 165 8.88 5.58 18.14
C ILE A 165 8.02 6.82 17.86
N LYS A 166 6.70 6.73 17.99
CA LYS A 166 5.78 7.85 17.76
C LYS A 166 6.12 9.09 18.61
N LYS A 167 6.65 8.91 19.83
CA LYS A 167 7.06 10.04 20.70
C LYS A 167 8.25 10.83 20.15
N HIS A 168 9.02 10.24 19.25
CA HIS A 168 10.18 10.86 18.62
C HIS A 168 9.88 11.45 17.25
N MET A 169 8.66 11.26 16.72
CA MET A 169 8.23 11.82 15.45
C MET A 169 7.74 13.27 15.62
N PRO A 170 7.83 14.09 14.56
CA PRO A 170 7.20 15.41 14.54
C PRO A 170 5.69 15.32 14.80
N LEU A 171 5.13 16.38 15.38
CA LEU A 171 3.68 16.43 15.66
C LEU A 171 2.81 16.40 14.41
N ASP A 172 3.34 16.87 13.30
CA ASP A 172 2.71 16.92 11.99
C ASP A 172 3.04 15.69 11.12
N CYS A 173 3.80 14.73 11.65
CA CYS A 173 4.08 13.48 10.97
C CYS A 173 2.79 12.68 10.76
N ALA A 174 2.39 12.48 9.49
CA ALA A 174 1.20 11.73 9.15
C ALA A 174 1.43 10.22 9.27
N SER A 175 0.43 9.50 9.80
CA SER A 175 0.42 8.05 9.93
C SER A 175 -0.45 7.42 8.83
N ILE A 176 0.11 6.48 8.07
CA ILE A 176 -0.63 5.73 7.05
C ILE A 176 -0.58 4.25 7.41
N LEU A 177 -1.74 3.64 7.69
CA LEU A 177 -1.86 2.20 7.85
C LEU A 177 -2.31 1.61 6.51
N TYR A 178 -1.55 0.69 5.93
CA TYR A 178 -1.98 0.04 4.71
C TYR A 178 -1.82 -1.48 4.75
N GLY A 179 -2.79 -2.18 4.18
CA GLY A 179 -2.92 -3.62 4.19
C GLY A 179 -4.37 -4.07 4.31
N LEU A 180 -4.61 -5.36 4.52
CA LEU A 180 -5.96 -5.89 4.69
C LEU A 180 -6.53 -5.65 6.08
N ASN A 181 -5.69 -5.82 7.09
CA ASN A 181 -6.08 -5.72 8.48
C ASN A 181 -5.09 -4.85 9.25
N HIS A 182 -5.57 -4.24 10.33
CA HIS A 182 -4.76 -3.31 11.10
C HIS A 182 -4.93 -3.55 12.60
N HIS A 183 -3.83 -3.40 13.34
CA HIS A 183 -3.85 -3.50 14.80
C HIS A 183 -4.62 -2.31 15.39
N ASP A 184 -5.57 -2.57 16.30
CA ASP A 184 -6.45 -1.53 16.86
C ASP A 184 -5.68 -0.41 17.56
N ASP A 185 -4.65 -0.76 18.32
CA ASP A 185 -3.78 0.21 19.02
C ASP A 185 -3.07 1.23 18.09
N LEU A 186 -3.01 0.97 16.79
CA LEU A 186 -2.40 1.88 15.80
C LEU A 186 -3.43 2.75 15.08
N LYS A 187 -4.72 2.41 15.22
CA LYS A 187 -5.82 3.18 14.63
C LYS A 187 -6.16 4.44 15.42
N ASP A 188 -5.63 4.57 16.65
CA ASP A 188 -5.91 5.71 17.53
C ASP A 188 -5.65 7.05 16.83
N ASN A 189 -6.67 7.92 16.81
CA ASN A 189 -6.68 9.23 16.18
C ASN A 189 -6.63 9.21 14.62
N ILE A 190 -7.00 8.10 13.98
CA ILE A 190 -7.15 8.03 12.53
C ILE A 190 -8.62 7.79 12.19
N ASP A 191 -9.32 8.85 11.85
CA ASP A 191 -10.78 8.80 11.55
C ASP A 191 -11.08 8.43 10.09
N LEU A 192 -10.07 8.54 9.21
CA LEU A 192 -10.26 8.34 7.78
C LEU A 192 -9.85 6.93 7.36
N THR A 193 -10.80 6.16 6.85
CA THR A 193 -10.53 4.83 6.27
C THR A 193 -10.94 4.81 4.81
N LEU A 194 -10.00 4.44 3.95
CA LEU A 194 -10.24 4.17 2.54
C LEU A 194 -10.27 2.67 2.29
N HIS A 195 -11.20 2.21 1.49
CA HIS A 195 -11.28 0.82 1.08
C HIS A 195 -11.02 0.72 -0.42
N GLU A 196 -10.00 0.01 -0.81
CA GLU A 196 -9.83 -0.41 -2.19
C GLU A 196 -10.69 -1.66 -2.41
N TYR A 197 -11.98 -1.41 -2.65
CA TYR A 197 -12.73 -2.43 -3.36
C TYR A 197 -12.19 -2.42 -4.78
N GLN A 198 -11.74 -3.56 -5.28
CA GLN A 198 -11.56 -3.69 -6.72
C GLN A 198 -12.87 -3.21 -7.32
N SER A 199 -12.86 -2.05 -7.96
CA SER A 199 -14.02 -1.56 -8.67
C SER A 199 -14.20 -2.49 -9.87
N ILE A 200 -14.97 -3.52 -9.65
CA ILE A 200 -15.61 -4.26 -10.72
C ILE A 200 -16.44 -3.22 -11.45
N PRO A 201 -16.27 -3.02 -12.76
CA PRO A 201 -17.06 -2.04 -13.49
C PRO A 201 -18.52 -2.38 -13.27
N ASP A 202 -19.27 -1.48 -12.65
CA ASP A 202 -20.73 -1.36 -12.49
C ASP A 202 -21.62 -2.65 -12.44
N CYS A 203 -21.05 -3.81 -12.14
CA CYS A 203 -21.78 -5.08 -12.04
C CYS A 203 -21.95 -5.56 -10.60
N THR A 204 -21.95 -4.67 -9.61
CA THR A 204 -22.20 -5.06 -8.22
C THR A 204 -23.68 -5.14 -7.93
N HIS A 205 -24.31 -6.24 -8.28
CA HIS A 205 -25.38 -6.74 -7.45
C HIS A 205 -24.78 -7.74 -6.47
N PHE A 206 -24.70 -7.38 -5.19
CA PHE A 206 -24.58 -8.35 -4.11
C PHE A 206 -25.80 -9.26 -4.22
N ILE A 207 -25.60 -10.51 -4.58
CA ILE A 207 -26.67 -11.51 -4.50
C ILE A 207 -26.83 -11.79 -3.02
N THR A 208 -27.84 -11.19 -2.40
CA THR A 208 -28.42 -11.74 -1.18
C THR A 208 -29.09 -13.05 -1.55
N GLU A 209 -29.20 -13.98 -0.60
CA GLU A 209 -29.65 -15.38 -0.79
C GLU A 209 -30.95 -15.59 -1.58
N ASP A 210 -31.67 -14.52 -1.96
CA ASP A 210 -32.99 -14.53 -2.58
C ASP A 210 -33.03 -14.10 -4.06
N THR A 211 -31.90 -13.96 -4.75
CA THR A 211 -31.91 -13.55 -6.17
C THR A 211 -32.08 -14.77 -7.08
N TYR A 212 -33.29 -14.95 -7.63
CA TYR A 212 -33.56 -15.95 -8.64
C TYR A 212 -32.89 -15.61 -9.97
N PHE A 213 -32.18 -16.56 -10.55
CA PHE A 213 -31.65 -16.49 -11.91
C PHE A 213 -32.77 -16.44 -12.95
N ASN A 214 -32.72 -15.43 -13.80
CA ASN A 214 -33.49 -15.38 -15.02
C ASN A 214 -32.53 -15.58 -16.22
N GLU A 215 -32.84 -16.46 -17.15
CA GLU A 215 -31.97 -16.79 -18.29
C GLU A 215 -31.61 -15.60 -19.20
N GLU A 216 -32.32 -14.49 -19.06
CA GLU A 216 -32.07 -13.27 -19.85
C GLU A 216 -30.99 -12.34 -19.24
N ASN A 217 -30.60 -12.53 -17.98
CA ASN A 217 -29.61 -11.68 -17.31
C ASN A 217 -28.32 -12.46 -17.01
N LYS A 218 -27.31 -12.24 -17.82
CA LYS A 218 -25.95 -12.74 -17.53
C LYS A 218 -25.38 -12.07 -16.29
N GLN A 219 -25.13 -12.85 -15.25
CA GLN A 219 -24.56 -12.35 -13.99
C GLN A 219 -23.21 -12.96 -13.74
N VAL A 220 -22.25 -12.13 -13.30
CA VAL A 220 -20.93 -12.57 -12.87
C VAL A 220 -20.91 -12.61 -11.34
N ILE A 221 -20.69 -13.78 -10.77
CA ILE A 221 -20.62 -14.00 -9.33
C ILE A 221 -19.15 -13.97 -8.92
N PHE A 222 -18.81 -13.09 -7.99
CA PHE A 222 -17.49 -13.01 -7.40
C PHE A 222 -17.50 -13.69 -6.03
N VAL A 223 -16.63 -14.66 -5.85
CA VAL A 223 -16.50 -15.41 -4.60
C VAL A 223 -15.09 -15.28 -4.03
N GLN A 224 -15.01 -15.27 -2.69
CA GLN A 224 -13.75 -15.05 -1.98
C GLN A 224 -12.97 -16.33 -1.70
N SER A 225 -13.63 -17.47 -1.69
CA SER A 225 -12.98 -18.75 -1.41
C SER A 225 -13.23 -19.78 -2.50
N TYR A 226 -12.34 -20.76 -2.59
CA TYR A 226 -12.52 -21.89 -3.51
C TYR A 226 -13.71 -22.79 -3.12
N GLU A 227 -14.04 -22.85 -1.84
CA GLU A 227 -15.21 -23.59 -1.34
C GLU A 227 -16.51 -22.93 -1.82
N ASP A 228 -16.57 -21.61 -1.85
CA ASP A 228 -17.69 -20.88 -2.43
C ASP A 228 -17.83 -21.12 -3.93
N VAL A 229 -16.71 -21.24 -4.67
CA VAL A 229 -16.73 -21.60 -6.10
C VAL A 229 -17.48 -22.92 -6.31
N LEU A 230 -17.11 -23.95 -5.56
CA LEU A 230 -17.73 -25.27 -5.68
C LEU A 230 -19.22 -25.23 -5.33
N CYS A 231 -19.57 -24.54 -4.25
CA CYS A 231 -20.95 -24.37 -3.82
C CYS A 231 -21.82 -23.68 -4.88
N TYR A 232 -21.31 -22.61 -5.49
CA TYR A 232 -22.04 -21.88 -6.54
C TYR A 232 -22.10 -22.65 -7.87
N GLN A 233 -21.04 -23.38 -8.23
CA GLN A 233 -21.05 -24.26 -9.42
C GLN A 233 -22.11 -25.36 -9.29
N GLU A 234 -22.21 -26.02 -8.14
CA GLU A 234 -23.23 -27.02 -7.87
C GLU A 234 -24.63 -26.42 -7.85
N LYS A 235 -24.82 -25.29 -7.16
CA LYS A 235 -26.13 -24.64 -6.97
C LYS A 235 -26.72 -24.12 -8.29
N PHE A 236 -25.90 -23.61 -9.19
CA PHE A 236 -26.35 -22.98 -10.43
C PHE A 236 -25.99 -23.73 -11.69
N ASN A 237 -25.36 -24.90 -11.56
CA ASN A 237 -24.94 -25.75 -12.68
C ASN A 237 -24.18 -24.96 -13.77
N THR A 238 -23.25 -24.09 -13.32
CA THR A 238 -22.48 -23.21 -14.20
C THR A 238 -20.98 -23.43 -14.01
N GLU A 239 -20.22 -23.38 -15.11
CA GLU A 239 -18.77 -23.42 -15.10
C GLU A 239 -18.15 -22.00 -15.01
N LEU A 240 -18.97 -20.96 -15.12
CA LEU A 240 -18.55 -19.57 -15.22
C LEU A 240 -18.61 -18.86 -13.85
N VAL A 241 -17.71 -19.24 -12.95
CA VAL A 241 -17.53 -18.59 -11.65
C VAL A 241 -16.17 -17.93 -11.60
N ILE A 242 -16.14 -16.62 -11.33
CA ILE A 242 -14.90 -15.87 -11.16
C ILE A 242 -14.54 -15.84 -9.67
N HIS A 243 -13.32 -16.20 -9.35
CA HIS A 243 -12.78 -16.13 -7.99
C HIS A 243 -11.45 -15.39 -7.94
N GLN A 244 -11.10 -14.91 -6.74
CA GLN A 244 -9.91 -14.09 -6.52
C GLN A 244 -8.57 -14.70 -6.96
N PHE A 245 -8.51 -16.03 -7.09
CA PHE A 245 -7.28 -16.73 -7.52
C PHE A 245 -7.17 -16.87 -9.05
N MET A 246 -8.16 -16.43 -9.80
CA MET A 246 -8.08 -16.44 -11.26
C MET A 246 -7.08 -15.41 -11.76
N ASN A 247 -6.24 -15.80 -12.72
CA ASN A 247 -5.38 -14.83 -13.38
C ASN A 247 -6.20 -13.91 -14.31
N ARG A 248 -5.64 -12.71 -14.60
CA ARG A 248 -6.33 -11.70 -15.44
C ARG A 248 -6.75 -12.21 -16.81
N SER A 249 -5.95 -13.08 -17.44
CA SER A 249 -6.27 -13.63 -18.77
C SER A 249 -7.49 -14.54 -18.73
N SER A 250 -7.64 -15.35 -17.69
CA SER A 250 -8.81 -16.20 -17.48
C SER A 250 -10.06 -15.38 -17.18
N MET A 251 -9.93 -14.33 -16.34
CA MET A 251 -11.02 -13.39 -16.07
C MET A 251 -11.49 -12.67 -17.34
N TYR A 252 -10.54 -12.18 -18.16
CA TYR A 252 -10.87 -11.50 -19.41
C TYR A 252 -11.59 -12.39 -20.41
N ARG A 253 -11.18 -13.66 -20.48
CA ARG A 253 -11.81 -14.65 -21.36
C ARG A 253 -13.25 -14.92 -20.95
N ILE A 254 -13.51 -15.14 -19.66
CA ILE A 254 -14.86 -15.35 -19.13
C ILE A 254 -15.76 -14.14 -19.37
N MET A 255 -15.25 -12.93 -19.17
CA MET A 255 -16.02 -11.69 -19.40
C MET A 255 -16.33 -11.41 -20.86
N HIS A 256 -15.59 -11.99 -21.80
CA HIS A 256 -15.84 -11.86 -23.25
C HIS A 256 -16.71 -12.99 -23.81
N GLU A 257 -16.82 -14.11 -23.12
CA GLU A 257 -17.69 -15.24 -23.50
C GLU A 257 -19.14 -15.07 -22.97
N LEU A 258 -19.36 -14.09 -22.07
CA LEU A 258 -20.67 -13.65 -21.58
C LEU A 258 -21.26 -12.53 -22.43
#